data_fae31aa65f4ba894e28d058f2d8abe7c
#
_entry.id   fae31aa65f4ba894e28d058f2d8abe7c
#
_cell.length_a   1.000
_cell.length_b   1.000
_cell.length_c   1.000
_cell.angle_alpha   90.00
_cell.angle_beta   90.00
_cell.angle_gamma   90.00
#
_symmetry.space_group_name_H-M   'P 1'
#
loop_
_entity.id
_entity.type
_entity.pdbx_description
1 polymer ?
#
loop_
_entity_poly.entity_id
_entity_poly.type
_entity_poly.pdbx_seq_one_letter_code
_entity_poly.pdbx_strand_id
1 'polypeptide(L)'
;MIDRLNPFLNARKQLRQACDLYGNCRDDINQYELISTPKRIIEVNIPVRMDNGIIKTFTWFRSQHNDARWPFKWGIRFHQDVDKEEVKALSMWMTFKCAVVDLPLWWGKWWVIVNPKELSIWELERLSRWYVRALYKYLGPEQDVPAPDVNT
;
A
#
# COMPACT_ATOMS: atom_id res chain seq x y z
N MET A 1 -17.94 18.05 3.34
CA MET A 1 -18.55 16.73 3.59
C MET A 1 -17.66 15.57 3.11
N ILE A 2 -16.82 15.77 2.09
CA ILE A 2 -15.89 14.75 1.54
C ILE A 2 -14.80 14.34 2.53
N ASP A 3 -14.33 15.25 3.40
CA ASP A 3 -13.25 14.97 4.37
C ASP A 3 -13.55 13.91 5.43
N ARG A 4 -14.82 13.65 5.72
CA ARG A 4 -15.21 12.63 6.73
C ARG A 4 -14.98 11.20 6.24
N LEU A 5 -14.87 10.99 4.94
CA LEU A 5 -14.74 9.68 4.30
C LEU A 5 -13.32 9.39 3.79
N ASN A 6 -12.39 10.37 3.84
CA ASN A 6 -11.01 10.13 3.39
C ASN A 6 -10.20 9.40 4.49
N PRO A 7 -9.83 8.12 4.29
CA PRO A 7 -9.13 7.32 5.29
C PRO A 7 -7.74 7.86 5.59
N PHE A 8 -7.04 8.44 4.61
CA PHE A 8 -5.71 8.99 4.82
C PHE A 8 -5.72 10.27 5.67
N LEU A 9 -6.67 11.15 5.42
CA LEU A 9 -6.84 12.33 6.28
C LEU A 9 -7.20 11.94 7.72
N ASN A 10 -8.00 10.89 7.91
CA ASN A 10 -8.31 10.37 9.24
C ASN A 10 -7.08 9.79 9.92
N ALA A 11 -6.27 9.01 9.21
CA ALA A 11 -5.02 8.48 9.73
C ALA A 11 -4.04 9.60 10.14
N ARG A 12 -3.90 10.65 9.33
CA ARG A 12 -3.09 11.83 9.68
C ARG A 12 -3.62 12.57 10.92
N LYS A 13 -4.94 12.69 11.07
CA LYS A 13 -5.54 13.29 12.28
C LYS A 13 -5.23 12.47 13.53
N GLN A 14 -5.33 11.14 13.45
CA GLN A 14 -4.98 10.26 14.56
C GLN A 14 -3.51 10.39 14.96
N LEU A 15 -2.61 10.43 13.96
CA LEU A 15 -1.20 10.70 14.21
C LEU A 15 -0.98 12.04 14.90
N ARG A 16 -1.65 13.09 14.44
CA ARG A 16 -1.54 14.42 15.05
C ARG A 16 -1.99 14.41 16.51
N GLN A 17 -3.11 13.78 16.80
CA GLN A 17 -3.61 13.62 18.17
C GLN A 17 -2.61 12.87 19.06
N ALA A 18 -1.99 11.81 18.56
CA ALA A 18 -0.95 11.10 19.29
C ALA A 18 0.27 11.98 19.56
N CYS A 19 0.73 12.75 18.57
CA CYS A 19 1.79 13.73 18.74
C CYS A 19 1.47 14.77 19.82
N ASP A 20 0.27 15.31 19.80
CA ASP A 20 -0.15 16.34 20.79
C ASP A 20 -0.20 15.78 22.23
N LEU A 21 -0.53 14.50 22.39
CA LEU A 21 -0.53 13.82 23.70
C LEU A 21 0.88 13.60 24.27
N TYR A 22 1.86 13.35 23.43
CA TYR A 22 3.25 13.16 23.88
C TYR A 22 4.00 14.45 24.18
N GLY A 23 3.39 15.61 23.89
CA GLY A 23 3.94 16.91 24.27
C GLY A 23 5.17 17.39 23.47
N ASN A 24 5.83 16.50 22.74
CA ASN A 24 7.08 16.78 22.03
C ASN A 24 6.88 17.20 20.58
N CYS A 25 5.69 17.05 20.02
CA CYS A 25 5.45 17.38 18.60
C CYS A 25 5.26 18.88 18.33
N ARG A 26 5.17 19.72 19.35
CA ARG A 26 5.14 21.17 19.15
C ARG A 26 6.51 21.72 18.73
N ASP A 27 7.59 21.11 19.22
CA ASP A 27 8.96 21.49 18.88
C ASP A 27 9.47 20.74 17.64
N ASP A 28 8.75 19.68 17.18
CA ASP A 28 9.15 18.81 16.10
C ASP A 28 8.05 18.65 15.02
N ILE A 29 7.58 19.78 14.51
CA ILE A 29 6.74 19.81 13.28
C ILE A 29 7.39 18.97 12.17
N ASN A 30 8.72 18.93 12.12
CA ASN A 30 9.51 18.16 11.19
C ASN A 30 9.30 16.64 11.34
N GLN A 31 9.21 16.12 12.57
CA GLN A 31 8.97 14.68 12.80
C GLN A 31 7.58 14.27 12.31
N TYR A 32 6.55 15.07 12.62
CA TYR A 32 5.21 14.80 12.11
C TYR A 32 5.18 14.76 10.59
N GLU A 33 5.79 15.72 9.90
CA GLU A 33 5.81 15.76 8.44
C GLU A 33 6.52 14.52 7.85
N LEU A 34 7.64 14.09 8.43
CA LEU A 34 8.40 12.92 8.01
C LEU A 34 7.59 11.60 8.09
N ILE A 35 6.71 11.48 9.10
CA ILE A 35 5.97 10.25 9.35
C ILE A 35 4.48 10.33 8.97
N SER A 36 4.01 11.48 8.51
CA SER A 36 2.61 11.69 8.13
C SER A 36 2.31 11.43 6.66
N THR A 37 3.36 11.18 5.87
CA THR A 37 3.22 11.03 4.41
C THR A 37 4.05 9.84 3.92
N PRO A 38 3.50 8.99 3.04
CA PRO A 38 4.29 7.93 2.43
C PRO A 38 5.47 8.48 1.63
N LYS A 39 6.64 7.88 1.78
CA LYS A 39 7.84 8.24 1.03
C LYS A 39 7.66 8.09 -0.47
N ARG A 40 6.91 7.07 -0.90
CA ARG A 40 6.66 6.78 -2.32
C ARG A 40 5.34 6.05 -2.52
N ILE A 41 4.68 6.40 -3.61
CA ILE A 41 3.54 5.65 -4.13
C ILE A 41 3.85 5.30 -5.57
N ILE A 42 3.77 4.00 -5.88
CA ILE A 42 3.92 3.47 -7.22
C ILE A 42 2.51 3.13 -7.72
N GLU A 43 2.14 3.67 -8.85
CA GLU A 43 0.90 3.36 -9.54
C GLU A 43 1.25 2.80 -10.91
N VAL A 44 0.71 1.65 -11.25
CA VAL A 44 0.92 1.02 -12.55
C VAL A 44 -0.40 0.53 -13.12
N ASN A 45 -0.55 0.70 -14.43
CA ASN A 45 -1.69 0.21 -15.19
C ASN A 45 -1.23 -0.96 -16.05
N ILE A 46 -1.79 -2.14 -15.78
CA ILE A 46 -1.37 -3.40 -16.38
C ILE A 46 -2.42 -3.88 -17.38
N PRO A 47 -2.13 -3.87 -18.68
CA PRO A 47 -3.02 -4.45 -19.67
C PRO A 47 -2.91 -5.97 -19.65
N VAL A 48 -4.03 -6.65 -19.50
CA VAL A 48 -4.14 -8.11 -19.50
C VAL A 48 -5.08 -8.55 -20.61
N ARG A 49 -4.64 -9.50 -21.43
CA ARG A 49 -5.50 -10.14 -22.42
C ARG A 49 -6.42 -11.14 -21.72
N MET A 50 -7.72 -10.89 -21.80
CA MET A 50 -8.76 -11.74 -21.25
C MET A 50 -8.97 -13.00 -22.13
N ASP A 51 -9.67 -14.00 -21.60
CA ASP A 51 -9.94 -15.27 -22.31
C ASP A 51 -10.79 -15.05 -23.57
N ASN A 52 -11.64 -14.03 -23.58
CA ASN A 52 -12.42 -13.61 -24.73
C ASN A 52 -11.62 -12.81 -25.78
N GLY A 53 -10.30 -12.62 -25.57
CA GLY A 53 -9.40 -11.90 -26.46
C GLY A 53 -9.35 -10.38 -26.27
N ILE A 54 -10.24 -9.79 -25.48
CA ILE A 54 -10.26 -8.35 -25.17
C ILE A 54 -9.11 -8.01 -24.22
N ILE A 55 -8.55 -6.80 -24.34
CA ILE A 55 -7.57 -6.29 -23.38
C ILE A 55 -8.30 -5.48 -22.32
N LYS A 56 -8.12 -5.88 -21.05
CA LYS A 56 -8.60 -5.14 -19.88
C LYS A 56 -7.40 -4.59 -19.10
N THR A 57 -7.45 -3.34 -18.69
CA THR A 57 -6.39 -2.71 -17.90
C THR A 57 -6.76 -2.74 -16.42
N PHE A 58 -5.82 -3.18 -15.59
CA PHE A 58 -5.96 -3.23 -14.13
C PHE A 58 -4.99 -2.24 -13.50
N THR A 59 -5.49 -1.45 -12.57
CA THR A 59 -4.68 -0.47 -11.83
C THR A 59 -4.19 -1.07 -10.52
N TRP A 60 -2.91 -0.84 -10.22
CA TRP A 60 -2.23 -1.30 -9.04
C TRP A 60 -1.62 -0.16 -8.27
N PHE A 61 -1.71 -0.21 -6.96
CA PHE A 61 -1.06 0.74 -6.07
C PHE A 61 -0.07 0.04 -5.16
N ARG A 62 1.10 0.64 -5.00
CA ARG A 62 2.05 0.30 -3.94
C ARG A 62 2.41 1.54 -3.17
N SER A 63 2.01 1.60 -1.91
CA SER A 63 2.48 2.61 -0.98
C SER A 63 3.66 2.08 -0.18
N GLN A 64 4.77 2.79 -0.19
CA GLN A 64 5.96 2.58 0.63
C GLN A 64 6.03 3.75 1.61
N HIS A 65 5.62 3.51 2.87
CA HIS A 65 5.39 4.60 3.80
C HIS A 65 6.70 5.18 4.33
N ASN A 66 7.55 4.35 4.92
CA ASN A 66 8.82 4.80 5.49
C ASN A 66 9.85 3.66 5.41
N ASP A 67 11.14 3.93 5.28
CA ASP A 67 12.20 2.94 5.13
C ASP A 67 13.30 3.04 6.20
N ALA A 68 13.04 3.65 7.34
CA ALA A 68 14.02 3.79 8.41
C ALA A 68 14.41 2.45 9.08
N ARG A 69 13.56 1.43 8.97
CA ARG A 69 13.77 0.06 9.50
C ARG A 69 13.69 -1.00 8.40
N TRP A 70 14.29 -0.85 7.29
CA TRP A 70 14.42 -1.70 6.11
C TRP A 70 14.29 -3.24 6.29
N PRO A 71 13.68 -4.05 5.40
CA PRO A 71 13.05 -3.72 4.11
C PRO A 71 11.54 -3.45 4.19
N PHE A 72 10.95 -2.98 3.08
CA PHE A 72 9.50 -2.97 2.95
C PHE A 72 8.96 -4.40 2.84
N LYS A 73 7.90 -4.69 3.55
CA LYS A 73 7.21 -5.98 3.50
C LYS A 73 5.71 -5.76 3.50
N TRP A 74 4.97 -6.60 2.87
CA TRP A 74 3.56 -6.86 3.10
C TRP A 74 2.77 -7.38 1.91
N GLY A 75 1.49 -7.76 2.24
CA GLY A 75 0.58 -8.51 1.44
C GLY A 75 0.02 -7.75 0.24
N ILE A 76 -0.18 -8.50 -0.82
CA ILE A 76 -0.96 -8.12 -1.98
C ILE A 76 -2.42 -8.39 -1.65
N ARG A 77 -3.31 -7.46 -1.99
CA ARG A 77 -4.74 -7.62 -1.81
C ARG A 77 -5.47 -7.29 -3.10
N PHE A 78 -6.43 -8.13 -3.46
CA PHE A 78 -7.33 -7.92 -4.59
C PHE A 78 -8.68 -7.46 -4.08
N HIS A 79 -9.12 -6.28 -4.50
CA HIS A 79 -10.44 -5.74 -4.17
C HIS A 79 -10.85 -4.67 -5.18
N GLN A 80 -12.11 -4.63 -5.54
CA GLN A 80 -12.61 -3.74 -6.58
C GLN A 80 -12.81 -2.28 -6.12
N ASP A 81 -13.10 -2.06 -4.84
CA ASP A 81 -13.49 -0.75 -4.29
C ASP A 81 -12.33 -0.02 -3.59
N VAL A 82 -11.11 -0.33 -3.98
CA VAL A 82 -9.92 0.28 -3.38
C VAL A 82 -9.59 1.60 -4.04
N ASP A 83 -9.30 2.57 -3.20
CA ASP A 83 -8.74 3.84 -3.63
C ASP A 83 -7.31 4.08 -3.13
N LYS A 84 -6.66 5.08 -3.71
CA LYS A 84 -5.28 5.47 -3.39
C LYS A 84 -5.13 5.98 -1.95
N GLU A 85 -6.14 6.65 -1.42
CA GLU A 85 -6.12 7.21 -0.08
C GLU A 85 -6.21 6.12 0.98
N GLU A 86 -6.98 5.07 0.71
CA GLU A 86 -7.02 3.88 1.57
C GLU A 86 -5.66 3.16 1.63
N VAL A 87 -4.99 3.01 0.49
CA VAL A 87 -3.65 2.39 0.41
C VAL A 87 -2.63 3.19 1.22
N LYS A 88 -2.67 4.52 1.16
CA LYS A 88 -1.83 5.40 1.99
C LYS A 88 -2.11 5.24 3.47
N ALA A 89 -3.38 5.28 3.87
CA ALA A 89 -3.80 5.14 5.26
C ALA A 89 -3.32 3.82 5.86
N LEU A 90 -3.56 2.73 5.16
CA LEU A 90 -3.17 1.40 5.60
C LEU A 90 -1.65 1.25 5.72
N SER A 91 -0.87 1.81 4.79
CA SER A 91 0.58 1.77 4.89
C SER A 91 1.10 2.53 6.11
N MET A 92 0.49 3.66 6.45
CA MET A 92 0.82 4.44 7.63
C MET A 92 0.46 3.71 8.93
N TRP A 93 -0.77 3.23 9.08
CA TRP A 93 -1.20 2.47 10.27
C TRP A 93 -0.34 1.23 10.49
N MET A 94 0.03 0.55 9.43
CA MET A 94 0.87 -0.64 9.55
C MET A 94 2.29 -0.29 9.99
N THR A 95 2.86 0.81 9.56
CA THR A 95 4.15 1.32 10.05
C THR A 95 4.12 1.52 11.57
N PHE A 96 3.11 2.22 12.09
CA PHE A 96 2.98 2.42 13.53
C PHE A 96 2.71 1.12 14.29
N LYS A 97 1.88 0.25 13.73
CA LYS A 97 1.60 -1.06 14.34
C LYS A 97 2.86 -1.88 14.52
N CYS A 98 3.76 -1.90 13.53
CA CYS A 98 5.03 -2.59 13.65
C CYS A 98 6.01 -1.91 14.60
N ALA A 99 6.01 -0.59 14.63
CA ALA A 99 6.83 0.15 15.58
C ALA A 99 6.44 -0.15 17.04
N VAL A 100 5.14 -0.25 17.32
CA VAL A 100 4.62 -0.57 18.67
C VAL A 100 5.03 -1.96 19.13
N VAL A 101 5.10 -2.95 18.25
CA VAL A 101 5.49 -4.34 18.59
C VAL A 101 6.96 -4.63 18.29
N ASP A 102 7.74 -3.58 18.00
CA ASP A 102 9.18 -3.62 17.71
C ASP A 102 9.59 -4.62 16.61
N LEU A 103 8.75 -4.78 15.59
CA LEU A 103 9.11 -5.57 14.42
C LEU A 103 10.06 -4.77 13.52
N PRO A 104 11.22 -5.34 13.12
CA PRO A 104 12.20 -4.66 12.28
C PRO A 104 11.82 -4.72 10.80
N LEU A 105 10.57 -4.45 10.48
CA LEU A 105 10.01 -4.46 9.13
C LEU A 105 9.22 -3.19 8.91
N TRP A 106 9.37 -2.60 7.73
CA TRP A 106 8.57 -1.46 7.33
C TRP A 106 7.55 -1.82 6.27
N TRP A 107 6.44 -1.11 6.31
CA TRP A 107 5.23 -1.55 5.64
C TRP A 107 5.02 -0.79 4.34
N GLY A 108 4.87 -1.56 3.29
CA GLY A 108 4.24 -1.11 2.09
C GLY A 108 2.94 -1.86 1.90
N LYS A 109 1.91 -1.27 1.34
CA LYS A 109 0.66 -1.96 1.02
C LYS A 109 0.52 -2.06 -0.49
N TRP A 110 0.21 -3.27 -0.95
CA TRP A 110 -0.10 -3.56 -2.34
C TRP A 110 -1.60 -3.73 -2.51
N TRP A 111 -2.14 -3.15 -3.55
CA TRP A 111 -3.54 -3.34 -3.86
C TRP A 111 -3.79 -3.31 -5.36
N VAL A 112 -4.65 -4.23 -5.81
CA VAL A 112 -5.11 -4.33 -7.18
C VAL A 112 -6.59 -4.05 -7.22
N ILE A 113 -6.99 -3.14 -8.10
CA ILE A 113 -8.40 -2.90 -8.36
C ILE A 113 -8.93 -4.03 -9.24
N VAL A 114 -9.42 -5.08 -8.62
CA VAL A 114 -9.97 -6.25 -9.30
C VAL A 114 -10.89 -7.04 -8.38
N ASN A 115 -11.95 -7.61 -8.95
CA ASN A 115 -12.70 -8.68 -8.32
C ASN A 115 -12.14 -10.02 -8.83
N PRO A 116 -11.33 -10.76 -8.05
CA PRO A 116 -10.70 -11.99 -8.53
C PRO A 116 -11.71 -13.11 -8.83
N LYS A 117 -12.92 -13.05 -8.26
CA LYS A 117 -13.98 -14.02 -8.51
C LYS A 117 -14.58 -13.91 -9.92
N GLU A 118 -14.35 -12.81 -10.60
CA GLU A 118 -14.79 -12.58 -11.99
C GLU A 118 -13.74 -12.99 -13.01
N LEU A 119 -12.54 -13.40 -12.57
CA LEU A 119 -11.45 -13.80 -13.43
C LEU A 119 -11.29 -15.32 -13.45
N SER A 120 -10.94 -15.85 -14.62
CA SER A 120 -10.49 -17.23 -14.72
C SER A 120 -9.11 -17.42 -14.08
N ILE A 121 -8.74 -18.64 -13.79
CA ILE A 121 -7.40 -18.96 -13.26
C ILE A 121 -6.29 -18.52 -14.22
N TRP A 122 -6.53 -18.60 -15.52
CA TRP A 122 -5.57 -18.18 -16.55
C TRP A 122 -5.46 -16.66 -16.67
N GLU A 123 -6.55 -15.95 -16.43
CA GLU A 123 -6.56 -14.48 -16.37
C GLU A 123 -5.82 -13.98 -15.14
N LEU A 124 -6.03 -14.62 -13.97
CA LEU A 124 -5.28 -14.35 -12.73
C LEU A 124 -3.79 -14.65 -12.89
N GLU A 125 -3.43 -15.74 -13.56
CA GLU A 125 -2.03 -16.05 -13.85
C GLU A 125 -1.39 -14.97 -14.72
N ARG A 126 -2.05 -14.56 -15.81
CA ARG A 126 -1.56 -13.49 -16.67
C ARG A 126 -1.41 -12.17 -15.91
N LEU A 127 -2.40 -11.81 -15.10
CA LEU A 127 -2.36 -10.63 -14.25
C LEU A 127 -1.15 -10.67 -13.30
N SER A 128 -0.94 -11.79 -12.61
CA SER A 128 0.17 -11.97 -11.67
C SER A 128 1.54 -11.90 -12.36
N ARG A 129 1.70 -12.50 -13.53
CA ARG A 129 2.94 -12.42 -14.31
C ARG A 129 3.27 -11.00 -14.77
N TRP A 130 2.26 -10.25 -15.23
CA TRP A 130 2.45 -8.86 -15.60
C TRP A 130 2.76 -7.98 -14.40
N TYR A 131 2.15 -8.25 -13.26
CA TYR A 131 2.48 -7.61 -12.00
C TYR A 131 3.98 -7.73 -11.68
N VAL A 132 4.50 -8.95 -11.65
CA VAL A 132 5.93 -9.18 -11.36
C VAL A 132 6.80 -8.43 -12.37
N ARG A 133 6.47 -8.47 -13.67
CA ARG A 133 7.21 -7.73 -14.71
C ARG A 133 7.22 -6.22 -14.51
N ALA A 134 6.09 -5.64 -14.10
CA ALA A 134 5.99 -4.21 -13.90
C ALA A 134 6.79 -3.72 -12.66
N LEU A 135 6.99 -4.58 -11.68
CA LEU A 135 7.49 -4.21 -10.37
C LEU A 135 8.83 -4.86 -9.99
N TYR A 136 9.39 -5.75 -10.82
CA TYR A 136 10.60 -6.51 -10.47
C TYR A 136 11.78 -5.65 -10.00
N LYS A 137 11.90 -4.42 -10.52
CA LYS A 137 12.95 -3.47 -10.13
C LYS A 137 12.86 -3.00 -8.68
N TYR A 138 11.69 -3.13 -8.08
CA TYR A 138 11.41 -2.73 -6.70
C TYR A 138 11.34 -3.92 -5.75
N LEU A 139 11.34 -5.15 -6.29
CA LEU A 139 11.22 -6.38 -5.50
C LEU A 139 12.61 -6.91 -5.14
N GLY A 140 12.74 -7.41 -3.92
CA GLY A 140 13.98 -8.02 -3.46
C GLY A 140 14.00 -8.22 -1.94
N PRO A 141 14.81 -9.15 -1.42
CA PRO A 141 14.85 -9.45 0.01
C PRO A 141 15.28 -8.25 0.86
N GLU A 142 16.05 -7.34 0.28
CA GLU A 142 16.53 -6.13 0.93
C GLU A 142 15.85 -4.86 0.40
N GLN A 143 14.76 -4.97 -0.35
CA GLN A 143 14.04 -3.82 -0.91
C GLN A 143 12.57 -3.86 -0.55
N ASP A 144 11.86 -4.80 -1.13
CA ASP A 144 10.42 -4.95 -0.95
C ASP A 144 10.01 -6.40 -1.14
N VAL A 145 9.48 -7.00 -0.08
CA VAL A 145 9.12 -8.41 -0.04
C VAL A 145 7.59 -8.54 -0.08
N PRO A 146 7.02 -8.91 -1.22
CA PRO A 146 5.58 -9.17 -1.32
C PRO A 146 5.21 -10.47 -0.59
N ALA A 147 3.97 -10.53 -0.14
CA ALA A 147 3.36 -11.73 0.43
C ALA A 147 1.89 -11.81 0.00
N PRO A 148 1.25 -12.97 -0.02
CA PRO A 148 -0.20 -13.06 -0.18
C PRO A 148 -0.91 -12.46 1.03
N ASP A 149 -2.11 -11.88 0.80
CA ASP A 149 -2.97 -11.34 1.87
C ASP A 149 -4.42 -11.77 1.56
N VAL A 150 -5.33 -10.85 1.27
CA VAL A 150 -6.74 -11.16 1.04
C VAL A 150 -7.02 -11.34 -0.45
N ASN A 151 -7.69 -12.43 -0.78
CA ASN A 151 -8.12 -12.77 -2.15
C ASN A 151 -6.97 -12.94 -3.16
N THR A 152 -5.78 -13.30 -2.71
CA THR A 152 -4.62 -13.59 -3.57
C THR A 152 -4.15 -15.02 -3.44
#